data_a38de975aa4fea3d1476a5bfe3db89f3
#
_entry.id   a38de975aa4fea3d1476a5bfe3db89f3
#
_cell.length_a   1.000
_cell.length_b   1.000
_cell.length_c   1.000
_cell.angle_alpha   90.00
_cell.angle_beta   90.00
_cell.angle_gamma   90.00
#
_symmetry.space_group_name_H-M   'P 1'
#
loop_
_entity.id
_entity.type
_entity.pdbx_description
1 polymer ?
#
loop_
_entity_poly.entity_id
_entity_poly.type
_entity_poly.pdbx_seq_one_letter_code
_entity_poly.pdbx_strand_id
1 'polypeptide(L)'
;MQELSQNFLVLGATGSIGYAFTKVLLEQRQTITILVRDRRKAEQLFGTHANLTIVEGDAQDTELLTRLGKQATHIFHGINYPYDKWQGNMELVTQHVIDAAAANRATILFPGNVYNYGNIETPIKEDSPMNPNTRKGTIRVRLEQMLQQATQQGLCRVIIVRLPDFWGPNVMNEGIAPIFRGALKGEAMPWLYRNDIPHQLVYT
;
A
#
# COMPACT_ATOMS: atom_id res chain seq x y z
N MET A 1 2.62 -31.63 -5.06
CA MET A 1 3.24 -30.46 -4.39
C MET A 1 2.22 -29.96 -3.38
N GLN A 2 2.51 -30.05 -2.08
CA GLN A 2 1.68 -29.39 -1.08
C GLN A 2 1.76 -27.87 -1.36
N GLU A 3 0.64 -27.24 -1.66
CA GLU A 3 0.55 -25.77 -1.63
C GLU A 3 0.95 -25.34 -0.21
N LEU A 4 2.10 -24.67 -0.12
CA LEU A 4 2.51 -24.05 1.13
C LEU A 4 1.42 -23.06 1.53
N SER A 5 0.81 -23.28 2.67
CA SER A 5 -0.19 -22.35 3.23
C SER A 5 0.35 -20.92 3.21
N GLN A 6 -0.30 -20.03 2.46
CA GLN A 6 0.12 -18.64 2.37
C GLN A 6 -0.47 -17.87 3.56
N ASN A 7 0.39 -17.22 4.33
CA ASN A 7 0.04 -16.38 5.45
C ASN A 7 0.32 -14.92 5.11
N PHE A 8 -0.70 -14.12 5.02
CA PHE A 8 -0.60 -12.69 4.68
C PHE A 8 -0.62 -11.84 5.94
N LEU A 9 0.39 -11.00 6.11
CA LEU A 9 0.37 -9.87 7.05
C LEU A 9 0.01 -8.61 6.27
N VAL A 10 -1.12 -7.98 6.58
CA VAL A 10 -1.57 -6.77 5.87
C VAL A 10 -1.41 -5.56 6.78
N LEU A 11 -0.52 -4.67 6.40
CA LEU A 11 -0.27 -3.39 7.04
C LEU A 11 -1.02 -2.30 6.27
N GLY A 12 -1.78 -1.46 6.99
CA GLY A 12 -2.62 -0.44 6.37
C GLY A 12 -3.96 -0.98 5.82
N ALA A 13 -4.46 -2.12 6.35
CA ALA A 13 -5.70 -2.77 5.92
C ALA A 13 -6.95 -1.86 5.96
N THR A 14 -7.01 -0.88 6.85
CA THR A 14 -8.15 0.05 6.95
C THR A 14 -8.05 1.26 6.03
N GLY A 15 -6.99 1.36 5.22
CA GLY A 15 -6.83 2.33 4.13
C GLY A 15 -7.43 1.83 2.82
N SER A 16 -7.46 2.68 1.78
CA SER A 16 -8.15 2.39 0.51
C SER A 16 -7.66 1.11 -0.17
N ILE A 17 -6.39 1.04 -0.56
CA ILE A 17 -5.83 -0.14 -1.27
C ILE A 17 -5.74 -1.34 -0.32
N GLY A 18 -5.34 -1.12 0.95
CA GLY A 18 -5.27 -2.19 1.93
C GLY A 18 -6.63 -2.83 2.22
N TYR A 19 -7.70 -2.03 2.19
CA TYR A 19 -9.07 -2.54 2.30
C TYR A 19 -9.42 -3.46 1.13
N ALA A 20 -9.22 -2.99 -0.10
CA ALA A 20 -9.49 -3.78 -1.30
C ALA A 20 -8.68 -5.08 -1.32
N PHE A 21 -7.38 -4.99 -1.03
CA PHE A 21 -6.50 -6.15 -0.95
C PHE A 21 -6.95 -7.17 0.10
N THR A 22 -7.31 -6.71 1.31
CA THR A 22 -7.82 -7.57 2.38
C THR A 22 -9.13 -8.25 1.99
N LYS A 23 -10.04 -7.55 1.32
CA LYS A 23 -11.31 -8.11 0.83
C LYS A 23 -11.06 -9.25 -0.17
N VAL A 24 -10.19 -9.05 -1.15
CA VAL A 24 -9.83 -10.10 -2.12
C VAL A 24 -9.23 -11.33 -1.43
N LEU A 25 -8.34 -11.13 -0.45
CA LEU A 25 -7.76 -12.25 0.31
C LEU A 25 -8.82 -13.02 1.10
N LEU A 26 -9.81 -12.33 1.69
CA LEU A 26 -10.93 -12.95 2.40
C LEU A 26 -11.79 -13.80 1.47
N GLU A 27 -12.11 -13.28 0.29
CA GLU A 27 -12.87 -14.00 -0.75
C GLU A 27 -12.12 -15.25 -1.24
N GLN A 28 -10.80 -15.17 -1.34
CA GLN A 28 -9.92 -16.29 -1.68
C GLN A 28 -9.61 -17.23 -0.50
N ARG A 29 -10.19 -16.98 0.67
CA ARG A 29 -10.02 -17.78 1.90
C ARG A 29 -8.56 -17.93 2.35
N GLN A 30 -7.73 -16.92 2.07
CA GLN A 30 -6.34 -16.91 2.52
C GLN A 30 -6.26 -16.71 4.05
N THR A 31 -5.17 -17.17 4.67
CA THR A 31 -4.89 -16.87 6.09
C THR A 31 -4.34 -15.47 6.20
N ILE A 32 -5.02 -14.61 6.99
CA ILE A 32 -4.74 -13.18 7.04
C ILE A 32 -4.55 -12.73 8.48
N THR A 33 -3.47 -11.99 8.72
CA THR A 33 -3.31 -11.16 9.92
C THR A 33 -3.27 -9.71 9.48
N ILE A 34 -4.13 -8.86 10.05
CA ILE A 34 -4.05 -7.41 9.84
C ILE A 34 -3.51 -6.73 11.10
N LEU A 35 -2.54 -5.83 10.94
CA LEU A 35 -2.05 -4.96 12.02
C LEU A 35 -2.70 -3.59 11.85
N VAL A 36 -3.45 -3.16 12.85
CA VAL A 36 -4.26 -1.94 12.81
C VAL A 36 -4.13 -1.15 14.12
N ARG A 37 -4.21 0.18 14.04
CA ARG A 37 -4.21 1.06 15.23
C ARG A 37 -5.59 1.19 15.88
N ASP A 38 -6.63 0.82 15.16
CA ASP A 38 -8.03 0.89 15.61
C ASP A 38 -8.74 -0.42 15.25
N ARG A 39 -8.83 -1.29 16.24
CA ARG A 39 -9.50 -2.59 16.12
C ARG A 39 -10.97 -2.43 15.76
N ARG A 40 -11.68 -1.47 16.38
CA ARG A 40 -13.13 -1.28 16.16
C ARG A 40 -13.42 -0.93 14.70
N LYS A 41 -12.62 -0.03 14.11
CA LYS A 41 -12.72 0.29 12.69
C LYS A 41 -12.49 -0.93 11.81
N ALA A 42 -11.51 -1.76 12.12
CA ALA A 42 -11.24 -2.98 11.37
C ALA A 42 -12.40 -3.98 11.46
N GLU A 43 -12.95 -4.19 12.64
CA GLU A 43 -14.12 -5.05 12.88
C GLU A 43 -15.37 -4.57 12.11
N GLN A 44 -15.58 -3.25 12.04
CA GLN A 44 -16.66 -2.66 11.23
C GLN A 44 -16.47 -2.88 9.72
N LEU A 45 -15.23 -2.82 9.23
CA LEU A 45 -14.94 -2.96 7.80
C LEU A 45 -14.95 -4.41 7.32
N PHE A 46 -14.48 -5.33 8.14
CA PHE A 46 -14.26 -6.71 7.72
C PHE A 46 -15.20 -7.74 8.39
N GLY A 47 -15.77 -7.39 9.54
CA GLY A 47 -16.55 -8.38 10.32
C GLY A 47 -15.69 -9.48 10.92
N THR A 48 -16.32 -10.62 11.17
CA THR A 48 -15.67 -11.81 11.74
C THR A 48 -15.50 -12.89 10.66
N HIS A 49 -14.26 -13.33 10.46
CA HIS A 49 -13.92 -14.43 9.56
C HIS A 49 -12.98 -15.42 10.26
N ALA A 50 -13.16 -16.71 10.02
CA ALA A 50 -12.34 -17.76 10.64
C ALA A 50 -10.86 -17.68 10.21
N ASN A 51 -10.60 -17.10 9.05
CA ASN A 51 -9.26 -16.94 8.46
C ASN A 51 -8.66 -15.53 8.63
N LEU A 52 -9.30 -14.66 9.44
CA LEU A 52 -8.84 -13.30 9.72
C LEU A 52 -8.48 -13.12 11.19
N THR A 53 -7.25 -12.74 11.45
CA THR A 53 -6.77 -12.30 12.76
C THR A 53 -6.55 -10.80 12.77
N ILE A 54 -7.21 -10.09 13.68
CA ILE A 54 -7.02 -8.64 13.88
C ILE A 54 -6.09 -8.43 15.07
N VAL A 55 -4.94 -7.84 14.83
CA VAL A 55 -3.97 -7.43 15.85
C VAL A 55 -4.00 -5.91 15.98
N GLU A 56 -4.23 -5.42 17.18
CA GLU A 56 -4.14 -3.98 17.48
C GLU A 56 -2.71 -3.61 17.88
N GLY A 57 -2.16 -2.59 17.24
CA GLY A 57 -0.80 -2.11 17.49
C GLY A 57 -0.33 -1.15 16.41
N ASP A 58 0.89 -0.64 16.58
CA ASP A 58 1.53 0.25 15.62
C ASP A 58 2.69 -0.47 14.92
N ALA A 59 2.85 -0.24 13.63
CA ALA A 59 3.97 -0.78 12.84
C ALA A 59 5.32 -0.13 13.18
N GLN A 60 5.33 0.89 14.04
CA GLN A 60 6.54 1.43 14.66
C GLN A 60 7.02 0.57 15.84
N ASP A 61 6.17 -0.30 16.39
CA ASP A 61 6.59 -1.33 17.35
C ASP A 61 7.31 -2.44 16.60
N THR A 62 8.64 -2.36 16.60
CA THR A 62 9.51 -3.28 15.85
C THR A 62 9.47 -4.70 16.38
N GLU A 63 9.26 -4.89 17.68
CA GLU A 63 9.16 -6.22 18.29
C GLU A 63 7.86 -6.91 17.87
N LEU A 64 6.74 -6.18 17.95
CA LEU A 64 5.45 -6.68 17.47
C LEU A 64 5.52 -7.01 15.99
N LEU A 65 6.02 -6.09 15.17
CA LEU A 65 6.08 -6.26 13.72
C LEU A 65 6.97 -7.45 13.32
N THR A 66 8.14 -7.59 13.95
CA THR A 66 9.04 -8.72 13.73
C THR A 66 8.39 -10.05 14.14
N ARG A 67 7.69 -10.09 15.28
CA ARG A 67 6.95 -11.28 15.72
C ARG A 67 5.90 -11.70 14.71
N LEU A 68 5.14 -10.75 14.15
CA LEU A 68 4.15 -11.02 13.11
C LEU A 68 4.82 -11.44 11.79
N GLY A 69 5.94 -10.82 11.42
CA GLY A 69 6.72 -11.13 10.24
C GLY A 69 7.26 -12.56 10.22
N LYS A 70 7.64 -13.12 11.38
CA LYS A 70 8.10 -14.52 11.49
C LYS A 70 7.05 -15.55 11.04
N GLN A 71 5.78 -15.20 11.06
CA GLN A 71 4.68 -16.08 10.67
C GLN A 71 4.17 -15.79 9.25
N ALA A 72 4.58 -14.67 8.66
CA ALA A 72 4.10 -14.25 7.35
C ALA A 72 4.95 -14.83 6.21
N THR A 73 4.29 -15.32 5.17
CA THR A 73 4.92 -15.61 3.87
C THR A 73 4.88 -14.40 2.94
N HIS A 74 3.88 -13.53 3.15
CA HIS A 74 3.67 -12.29 2.39
C HIS A 74 3.33 -11.15 3.34
N ILE A 75 3.94 -9.99 3.11
CA ILE A 75 3.64 -8.75 3.86
C ILE A 75 3.18 -7.69 2.88
N PHE A 76 1.93 -7.29 2.97
CA PHE A 76 1.43 -6.14 2.22
C PHE A 76 1.78 -4.85 2.97
N HIS A 77 2.63 -4.02 2.37
CA HIS A 77 3.07 -2.75 2.94
C HIS A 77 2.24 -1.59 2.42
N GLY A 78 1.00 -1.46 2.91
CA GLY A 78 0.07 -0.39 2.56
C GLY A 78 0.03 0.79 3.55
N ILE A 79 1.03 0.91 4.43
CA ILE A 79 1.08 2.03 5.37
C ILE A 79 1.34 3.33 4.61
N ASN A 80 0.55 4.34 4.94
CA ASN A 80 0.71 5.68 4.44
C ASN A 80 0.49 6.69 5.57
N TYR A 81 1.19 7.81 5.52
CA TYR A 81 1.04 8.95 6.42
C TYR A 81 0.38 10.12 5.70
N PRO A 82 -0.17 11.12 6.40
CA PRO A 82 -0.46 12.42 5.82
C PRO A 82 0.77 12.98 5.09
N TYR A 83 0.57 13.66 3.97
CA TYR A 83 1.66 14.08 3.07
C TYR A 83 2.74 14.95 3.72
N ASP A 84 2.36 15.76 4.70
CA ASP A 84 3.26 16.61 5.50
C ASP A 84 4.16 15.80 6.45
N LYS A 85 3.80 14.55 6.71
CA LYS A 85 4.53 13.62 7.60
C LYS A 85 5.29 12.51 6.87
N TRP A 86 5.42 12.59 5.56
CA TRP A 86 6.10 11.54 4.80
C TRP A 86 7.60 11.46 5.09
N GLN A 87 8.26 12.62 5.14
CA GLN A 87 9.72 12.69 5.28
C GLN A 87 10.18 11.99 6.57
N GLY A 88 11.07 11.04 6.45
CA GLY A 88 11.61 10.24 7.54
C GLY A 88 10.67 9.10 8.00
N ASN A 89 9.36 9.37 8.13
CA ASN A 89 8.42 8.35 8.62
C ASN A 89 8.20 7.23 7.60
N MET A 90 8.13 7.55 6.31
CA MET A 90 7.95 6.54 5.27
C MET A 90 9.18 5.64 5.16
N GLU A 91 10.37 6.21 5.20
CA GLU A 91 11.62 5.47 5.18
C GLU A 91 11.75 4.58 6.43
N LEU A 92 11.46 5.13 7.61
CA LEU A 92 11.55 4.39 8.86
C LEU A 92 10.61 3.17 8.87
N VAL A 93 9.33 3.37 8.56
CA VAL A 93 8.37 2.26 8.55
C VAL A 93 8.69 1.23 7.46
N THR A 94 9.22 1.66 6.31
CA THR A 94 9.66 0.73 5.26
C THR A 94 10.84 -0.11 5.74
N GLN A 95 11.78 0.46 6.50
CA GLN A 95 12.86 -0.32 7.09
C GLN A 95 12.32 -1.37 8.08
N HIS A 96 11.40 -0.99 8.97
CA HIS A 96 10.78 -1.94 9.90
C HIS A 96 10.06 -3.09 9.17
N VAL A 97 9.40 -2.80 8.03
CA VAL A 97 8.77 -3.84 7.21
C VAL A 97 9.80 -4.77 6.56
N ILE A 98 10.93 -4.23 6.08
CA ILE A 98 12.04 -5.02 5.54
C ILE A 98 12.60 -5.95 6.62
N ASP A 99 12.84 -5.44 7.83
CA ASP A 99 13.38 -6.21 8.95
C ASP A 99 12.41 -7.33 9.36
N ALA A 100 11.12 -7.02 9.41
CA ALA A 100 10.09 -8.02 9.67
C ALA A 100 9.99 -9.09 8.58
N ALA A 101 10.12 -8.70 7.31
CA ALA A 101 10.12 -9.64 6.18
C ALA A 101 11.35 -10.54 6.18
N ALA A 102 12.51 -10.00 6.55
CA ALA A 102 13.77 -10.75 6.66
C ALA A 102 13.69 -11.90 7.66
N ALA A 103 12.89 -11.75 8.72
CA ALA A 103 12.72 -12.78 9.76
C ALA A 103 12.18 -14.12 9.23
N ASN A 104 11.48 -14.14 8.08
CA ASN A 104 10.96 -15.34 7.42
C ASN A 104 11.21 -15.34 5.91
N ARG A 105 12.07 -14.49 5.41
CA ARG A 105 12.26 -14.27 3.95
C ARG A 105 10.94 -14.07 3.20
N ALA A 106 10.01 -13.36 3.83
CA ALA A 106 8.70 -13.10 3.26
C ALA A 106 8.78 -12.29 1.96
N THR A 107 7.73 -12.36 1.16
CA THR A 107 7.57 -11.49 0.00
C THR A 107 6.84 -10.20 0.42
N ILE A 108 7.47 -9.04 0.22
CA ILE A 108 6.82 -7.74 0.42
C ILE A 108 6.03 -7.38 -0.85
N LEU A 109 4.75 -7.08 -0.68
CA LEU A 109 3.87 -6.53 -1.72
C LEU A 109 3.74 -5.03 -1.45
N PHE A 110 4.32 -4.19 -2.30
CA PHE A 110 4.36 -2.75 -2.11
C PHE A 110 3.54 -2.00 -3.16
N PRO A 111 2.44 -1.33 -2.77
CA PRO A 111 1.70 -0.44 -3.65
C PRO A 111 2.50 0.85 -3.86
N GLY A 112 3.28 0.88 -4.93
CA GLY A 112 3.98 2.05 -5.42
C GLY A 112 3.04 3.03 -6.12
N ASN A 113 3.58 4.14 -6.62
CA ASN A 113 2.84 5.09 -7.44
C ASN A 113 3.72 5.65 -8.56
N VAL A 114 3.15 6.56 -9.36
CA VAL A 114 3.81 7.14 -10.52
C VAL A 114 4.59 8.44 -10.21
N TYR A 115 4.66 8.88 -8.97
CA TYR A 115 5.40 10.09 -8.58
C TYR A 115 6.91 9.98 -8.82
N ASN A 116 7.41 8.76 -8.96
CA ASN A 116 8.83 8.45 -9.22
C ASN A 116 9.34 9.04 -10.54
N TYR A 117 8.44 9.20 -11.51
CA TYR A 117 8.84 9.49 -12.89
C TYR A 117 8.97 10.99 -13.20
N GLY A 118 8.34 11.86 -12.39
CA GLY A 118 8.30 13.30 -12.67
C GLY A 118 7.56 13.62 -13.97
N ASN A 119 8.11 14.54 -14.76
CA ASN A 119 7.55 14.87 -16.07
C ASN A 119 8.03 13.86 -17.12
N ILE A 120 7.10 13.11 -17.67
CA ILE A 120 7.38 12.12 -18.72
C ILE A 120 6.42 12.32 -19.89
N GLU A 121 6.92 12.32 -21.11
CA GLU A 121 6.14 12.59 -22.33
C GLU A 121 5.64 11.32 -23.01
N THR A 122 6.15 10.16 -22.62
CA THR A 122 5.80 8.86 -23.20
C THR A 122 5.04 8.01 -22.21
N PRO A 123 4.28 6.97 -22.66
CA PRO A 123 3.68 6.01 -21.75
C PRO A 123 4.71 5.42 -20.77
N ILE A 124 4.37 5.42 -19.49
CA ILE A 124 5.24 4.91 -18.42
C ILE A 124 5.32 3.38 -18.53
N LYS A 125 6.54 2.87 -18.46
CA LYS A 125 6.86 1.44 -18.40
C LYS A 125 7.65 1.15 -17.12
N GLU A 126 7.84 -0.12 -16.80
CA GLU A 126 8.56 -0.57 -15.60
C GLU A 126 10.03 -0.11 -15.58
N ASP A 127 10.66 -0.01 -16.75
CA ASP A 127 12.04 0.41 -16.96
C ASP A 127 12.20 1.90 -17.26
N SER A 128 11.10 2.66 -17.28
CA SER A 128 11.17 4.12 -17.50
C SER A 128 12.04 4.79 -16.45
N PRO A 129 12.88 5.76 -16.83
CA PRO A 129 13.78 6.44 -15.91
C PRO A 129 13.03 7.14 -14.78
N MET A 130 13.45 6.92 -13.55
CA MET A 130 12.93 7.62 -12.39
C MET A 130 13.60 8.97 -12.24
N ASN A 131 12.88 10.03 -12.56
CA ASN A 131 13.37 11.41 -12.47
C ASN A 131 12.33 12.30 -11.74
N PRO A 132 12.17 12.13 -10.43
CA PRO A 132 11.15 12.83 -9.67
C PRO A 132 11.47 14.34 -9.61
N ASN A 133 10.46 15.15 -9.86
CA ASN A 133 10.53 16.62 -9.78
C ASN A 133 9.83 17.17 -8.51
N THR A 134 9.43 16.30 -7.60
CA THR A 134 8.77 16.67 -6.36
C THR A 134 9.42 15.96 -5.16
N ARG A 135 9.33 16.59 -3.98
CA ARG A 135 9.80 15.96 -2.72
C ARG A 135 9.13 14.60 -2.48
N LYS A 136 7.85 14.48 -2.77
CA LYS A 136 7.10 13.21 -2.63
C LYS A 136 7.63 12.13 -3.58
N GLY A 137 7.92 12.50 -4.83
CA GLY A 137 8.53 11.60 -5.80
C GLY A 137 9.90 11.11 -5.35
N THR A 138 10.75 12.02 -4.83
CA THR A 138 12.06 11.64 -4.28
C THR A 138 11.94 10.64 -3.14
N ILE A 139 10.99 10.83 -2.22
CA ILE A 139 10.73 9.86 -1.15
C ILE A 139 10.34 8.51 -1.75
N ARG A 140 9.41 8.46 -2.70
CA ARG A 140 8.98 7.21 -3.33
C ARG A 140 10.12 6.47 -4.03
N VAL A 141 10.98 7.17 -4.76
CA VAL A 141 12.18 6.56 -5.35
C VAL A 141 13.06 5.94 -4.26
N ARG A 142 13.28 6.64 -3.14
CA ARG A 142 14.07 6.12 -2.03
C ARG A 142 13.48 4.86 -1.42
N LEU A 143 12.15 4.81 -1.22
CA LEU A 143 11.48 3.59 -0.70
C LEU A 143 11.69 2.40 -1.63
N GLU A 144 11.53 2.58 -2.94
CA GLU A 144 11.77 1.51 -3.91
C GLU A 144 13.23 1.08 -3.94
N GLN A 145 14.18 1.99 -3.81
CA GLN A 145 15.60 1.67 -3.69
C GLN A 145 15.91 0.83 -2.45
N MET A 146 15.32 1.17 -1.28
CA MET A 146 15.47 0.37 -0.05
C MET A 146 14.93 -1.05 -0.25
N LEU A 147 13.76 -1.20 -0.84
CA LEU A 147 13.13 -2.49 -1.12
C LEU A 147 13.95 -3.33 -2.12
N GLN A 148 14.44 -2.72 -3.20
CA GLN A 148 15.30 -3.38 -4.18
C GLN A 148 16.62 -3.83 -3.55
N GLN A 149 17.23 -2.98 -2.73
CA GLN A 149 18.47 -3.31 -2.01
C GLN A 149 18.26 -4.50 -1.05
N ALA A 150 17.14 -4.54 -0.33
CA ALA A 150 16.79 -5.67 0.53
C ALA A 150 16.69 -6.99 -0.27
N THR A 151 16.13 -6.94 -1.49
CA THR A 151 16.07 -8.10 -2.37
C THR A 151 17.47 -8.51 -2.85
N GLN A 152 18.32 -7.56 -3.25
CA GLN A 152 19.69 -7.83 -3.69
C GLN A 152 20.54 -8.44 -2.57
N GLN A 153 20.29 -8.07 -1.32
CA GLN A 153 20.92 -8.63 -0.14
C GLN A 153 20.35 -10.01 0.28
N GLY A 154 19.31 -10.50 -0.42
CA GLY A 154 18.68 -11.78 -0.11
C GLY A 154 17.84 -11.79 1.17
N LEU A 155 17.50 -10.62 1.71
CA LEU A 155 16.71 -10.48 2.95
C LEU A 155 15.25 -10.87 2.73
N CYS A 156 14.66 -10.44 1.63
CA CYS A 156 13.26 -10.71 1.27
C CYS A 156 13.09 -10.66 -0.26
N ARG A 157 11.91 -11.07 -0.73
CA ARG A 157 11.47 -10.80 -2.11
C ARG A 157 10.57 -9.58 -2.10
N VAL A 158 10.52 -8.84 -3.20
CA VAL A 158 9.67 -7.65 -3.32
C VAL A 158 8.92 -7.66 -4.64
N ILE A 159 7.63 -7.35 -4.58
CA ILE A 159 6.79 -7.06 -5.73
C ILE A 159 6.29 -5.63 -5.57
N ILE A 160 6.64 -4.76 -6.52
CA ILE A 160 6.22 -3.36 -6.54
C ILE A 160 5.18 -3.20 -7.64
N VAL A 161 3.98 -2.73 -7.28
CA VAL A 161 2.91 -2.41 -8.24
C VAL A 161 2.72 -0.90 -8.24
N ARG A 162 3.16 -0.21 -9.31
CA ARG A 162 3.00 1.24 -9.45
C ARG A 162 1.62 1.56 -9.97
N LEU A 163 0.84 2.20 -9.14
CA LEU A 163 -0.56 2.52 -9.40
C LEU A 163 -0.70 3.99 -9.81
N PRO A 164 -1.54 4.31 -10.80
CA PRO A 164 -1.99 5.67 -11.06
C PRO A 164 -2.95 6.14 -9.95
N ASP A 165 -3.66 7.23 -10.16
CA ASP A 165 -4.76 7.60 -9.28
C ASP A 165 -5.84 6.51 -9.28
N PHE A 166 -6.43 6.27 -8.12
CA PHE A 166 -7.39 5.18 -7.93
C PHE A 166 -8.67 5.68 -7.24
N TRP A 167 -9.75 4.99 -7.51
CA TRP A 167 -11.07 5.23 -6.94
C TRP A 167 -11.76 3.90 -6.63
N GLY A 168 -12.77 3.94 -5.77
CA GLY A 168 -13.49 2.73 -5.37
C GLY A 168 -13.96 2.77 -3.92
N PRO A 169 -14.40 1.64 -3.38
CA PRO A 169 -14.84 1.54 -1.99
C PRO A 169 -13.73 1.95 -1.02
N ASN A 170 -14.11 2.71 0.03
CA ASN A 170 -13.19 3.18 1.07
C ASN A 170 -12.06 4.12 0.57
N VAL A 171 -12.17 4.65 -0.65
CA VAL A 171 -11.23 5.68 -1.15
C VAL A 171 -11.68 7.05 -0.67
N MET A 172 -10.91 7.64 0.25
CA MET A 172 -11.16 8.96 0.86
C MET A 172 -10.13 9.99 0.39
N ASN A 173 -9.71 9.92 -0.87
CA ASN A 173 -8.78 10.89 -1.45
C ASN A 173 -9.47 12.23 -1.64
N GLU A 174 -8.93 13.30 -1.04
CA GLU A 174 -9.47 14.67 -1.11
C GLU A 174 -9.51 15.24 -2.53
N GLY A 175 -8.65 14.75 -3.43
CA GLY A 175 -8.67 15.16 -4.84
C GLY A 175 -9.77 14.49 -5.65
N ILE A 176 -10.16 13.27 -5.32
CA ILE A 176 -11.12 12.46 -6.10
C ILE A 176 -12.50 12.43 -5.48
N ALA A 177 -12.63 12.37 -4.16
CA ALA A 177 -13.92 12.30 -3.48
C ALA A 177 -14.87 13.47 -3.81
N PRO A 178 -14.44 14.73 -3.98
CA PRO A 178 -15.32 15.83 -4.38
C PRO A 178 -15.92 15.64 -5.78
N ILE A 179 -15.18 15.03 -6.72
CA ILE A 179 -15.65 14.74 -8.08
C ILE A 179 -16.87 13.81 -8.02
N PHE A 180 -16.75 12.70 -7.30
CA PHE A 180 -17.87 11.75 -7.14
C PHE A 180 -19.04 12.34 -6.37
N ARG A 181 -18.77 13.14 -5.32
CA ARG A 181 -19.84 13.83 -4.58
C ARG A 181 -20.63 14.81 -5.46
N GLY A 182 -19.93 15.58 -6.30
CA GLY A 182 -20.57 16.47 -7.28
C GLY A 182 -21.43 15.69 -8.27
N ALA A 183 -20.89 14.61 -8.86
CA ALA A 183 -21.62 13.77 -9.79
C ALA A 183 -22.90 13.16 -9.18
N LEU A 184 -22.83 12.64 -7.94
CA LEU A 184 -23.97 12.06 -7.24
C LEU A 184 -25.06 13.08 -6.91
N LYS A 185 -24.70 14.36 -6.73
CA LYS A 185 -25.64 15.44 -6.43
C LYS A 185 -26.14 16.18 -7.67
N GLY A 186 -25.62 15.87 -8.87
CA GLY A 186 -25.88 16.64 -10.07
C GLY A 186 -25.28 18.07 -10.04
N GLU A 187 -24.24 18.27 -9.24
CA GLU A 187 -23.50 19.52 -9.08
C GLU A 187 -22.25 19.53 -9.99
N ALA A 188 -21.62 20.69 -10.14
CA ALA A 188 -20.36 20.81 -10.84
C ALA A 188 -19.27 19.94 -10.19
N MET A 189 -18.57 19.16 -11.00
CA MET A 189 -17.46 18.32 -10.54
C MET A 189 -16.16 19.16 -10.56
N PRO A 190 -15.52 19.41 -9.40
CA PRO A 190 -14.23 20.10 -9.38
C PRO A 190 -13.16 19.20 -10.01
N TRP A 191 -12.42 19.73 -10.99
CA TRP A 191 -11.30 19.06 -11.60
C TRP A 191 -10.01 19.82 -11.29
N LEU A 192 -8.96 19.11 -10.87
CA LEU A 192 -7.72 19.74 -10.38
C LEU A 192 -6.83 20.29 -11.49
N TYR A 193 -7.03 19.88 -12.73
CA TYR A 193 -6.16 20.20 -13.87
C TYR A 193 -6.98 20.56 -15.10
N ARG A 194 -6.30 20.65 -16.23
CA ARG A 194 -6.93 20.90 -17.54
C ARG A 194 -7.71 19.67 -18.01
N ASN A 195 -8.88 19.88 -18.61
CA ASN A 195 -9.76 18.82 -19.10
C ASN A 195 -9.25 18.12 -20.37
N ASP A 196 -8.25 18.70 -21.03
CA ASP A 196 -7.64 18.20 -22.27
C ASP A 196 -6.43 17.29 -22.03
N ILE A 197 -6.07 17.03 -20.77
CA ILE A 197 -4.98 16.12 -20.41
C ILE A 197 -5.57 14.74 -20.11
N PRO A 198 -5.17 13.67 -20.84
CA PRO A 198 -5.55 12.32 -20.51
C PRO A 198 -5.16 11.93 -19.10
N HIS A 199 -6.07 11.35 -18.35
CA HIS A 199 -5.84 10.91 -16.97
C HIS A 199 -6.17 9.43 -16.83
N GLN A 200 -5.24 8.65 -16.27
CA GLN A 200 -5.47 7.24 -16.02
C GLN A 200 -5.95 7.04 -14.58
N LEU A 201 -7.06 6.35 -14.42
CA LEU A 201 -7.63 5.96 -13.14
C LEU A 201 -7.77 4.45 -13.06
N VAL A 202 -7.59 3.89 -11.87
CA VAL A 202 -7.82 2.46 -11.61
C VAL A 202 -8.87 2.29 -10.52
N TYR A 203 -9.74 1.29 -10.69
CA TYR A 203 -10.71 0.91 -9.67
C TYR A 203 -10.07 -0.07 -8.68
N THR A 204 -10.32 0.12 -7.36
CA THR A 204 -9.82 -0.76 -6.28
C THR A 204 -10.87 -1.77 -5.84
#